data_c0eb98bd844140aa7525fce3dfef3c6c
#
_entry.id   c0eb98bd844140aa7525fce3dfef3c6c
#
_cell.length_a   1.000
_cell.length_b   1.000
_cell.length_c   1.000
_cell.angle_alpha   90.00
_cell.angle_beta   90.00
_cell.angle_gamma   90.00
#
_symmetry.space_group_name_H-M   'P 1'
#
loop_
_entity.id
_entity.type
_entity.pdbx_description
1 polymer ?
#
loop_
_entity_poly.entity_id
_entity_poly.type
_entity_poly.pdbx_seq_one_letter_code
_entity_poly.pdbx_strand_id
1 'polypeptide(L)'
;MGFFDKIKQGLSKTASSISSVFTASELDDDFYDELEESLILADLGVETTEKAVTRLRALAKERHIKTTAEAREALREVLVEMLNVGSSKLNLNTTPSVVLVIGVNGVGKTTTIGKIANQLRGEGRKVLLCAADTFRAAAADQLEVWSQRAHVDIIRQHEGAD
;
A
#
# COMPACT_ATOMS: atom_id res chain seq x y z
N MET A 1 -19.72 12.13 -4.28
CA MET A 1 -18.94 11.28 -3.36
C MET A 1 -17.53 11.17 -3.89
N GLY A 2 -16.55 11.74 -3.19
CA GLY A 2 -15.16 11.73 -3.61
C GLY A 2 -14.50 10.35 -3.43
N PHE A 3 -13.36 10.15 -4.08
CA PHE A 3 -12.57 8.92 -3.95
C PHE A 3 -12.21 8.62 -2.48
N PHE A 4 -11.85 9.63 -1.71
CA PHE A 4 -11.54 9.51 -0.29
C PHE A 4 -12.76 9.15 0.57
N ASP A 5 -13.97 9.59 0.20
CA ASP A 5 -15.20 9.23 0.92
C ASP A 5 -15.50 7.73 0.81
N LYS A 6 -15.25 7.14 -0.37
CA LYS A 6 -15.42 5.69 -0.58
C LYS A 6 -14.41 4.87 0.22
N ILE A 7 -13.14 5.31 0.28
CA ILE A 7 -12.12 4.67 1.11
C ILE A 7 -12.52 4.76 2.59
N LYS A 8 -12.89 5.94 3.05
CA LYS A 8 -13.32 6.16 4.43
C LYS A 8 -14.53 5.30 4.81
N GLN A 9 -15.49 5.16 3.90
CA GLN A 9 -16.66 4.31 4.09
C GLN A 9 -16.30 2.81 4.12
N GLY A 10 -15.38 2.35 3.26
CA GLY A 10 -14.89 0.97 3.25
C GLY A 10 -14.12 0.60 4.52
N LEU A 11 -13.39 1.55 5.09
CA LEU A 11 -12.59 1.36 6.32
C LEU A 11 -13.37 1.66 7.61
N SER A 12 -14.61 2.10 7.53
CA SER A 12 -15.38 2.59 8.69
C SER A 12 -15.57 1.53 9.77
N LYS A 13 -15.84 0.28 9.39
CA LYS A 13 -16.02 -0.84 10.34
C LYS A 13 -14.71 -1.15 11.08
N THR A 14 -13.60 -1.28 10.35
CA THR A 14 -12.27 -1.51 10.93
C THR A 14 -11.86 -0.35 11.84
N ALA A 15 -12.06 0.87 11.38
CA ALA A 15 -11.74 2.07 12.18
C ALA A 15 -12.60 2.16 13.45
N SER A 16 -13.88 1.80 13.40
CA SER A 16 -14.74 1.80 14.59
C SER A 16 -14.36 0.70 15.59
N SER A 17 -14.00 -0.49 15.12
CA SER A 17 -13.55 -1.59 15.97
C SER A 17 -12.26 -1.23 16.72
N ILE A 18 -11.26 -0.70 16.02
CA ILE A 18 -10.02 -0.26 16.68
C ILE A 18 -10.28 0.95 17.60
N SER A 19 -11.15 1.89 17.19
CA SER A 19 -11.44 3.08 18.00
C SER A 19 -12.19 2.74 19.30
N SER A 20 -12.99 1.67 19.34
CA SER A 20 -13.70 1.26 20.56
C SER A 20 -12.76 0.84 21.68
N VAL A 21 -11.62 0.22 21.38
CA VAL A 21 -10.59 -0.16 22.35
C VAL A 21 -10.06 1.08 23.10
N PHE A 22 -9.92 2.22 22.40
CA PHE A 22 -9.42 3.47 22.98
C PHE A 22 -10.48 4.24 23.80
N THR A 23 -11.64 3.66 24.05
CA THR A 23 -12.64 4.20 25.00
C THR A 23 -12.43 3.69 26.42
N ALA A 24 -11.54 2.71 26.65
CA ALA A 24 -11.13 2.26 27.96
C ALA A 24 -10.57 3.41 28.81
N SER A 25 -10.71 3.29 30.13
CA SER A 25 -10.26 4.33 31.07
C SER A 25 -8.78 4.22 31.45
N GLU A 26 -8.21 3.02 31.35
CA GLU A 26 -6.86 2.70 31.79
C GLU A 26 -6.08 1.94 30.72
N LEU A 27 -4.74 2.01 30.83
CA LEU A 27 -3.81 1.27 29.97
C LEU A 27 -3.27 0.06 30.74
N ASP A 28 -4.17 -0.86 31.06
CA ASP A 28 -3.87 -2.12 31.72
C ASP A 28 -3.58 -3.26 30.71
N ASP A 29 -3.36 -4.44 31.18
CA ASP A 29 -3.11 -5.59 30.32
C ASP A 29 -4.33 -5.94 29.46
N ASP A 30 -5.54 -5.79 30.00
CA ASP A 30 -6.79 -6.04 29.28
C ASP A 30 -6.92 -5.10 28.07
N PHE A 31 -6.56 -3.81 28.20
CA PHE A 31 -6.50 -2.87 27.09
C PHE A 31 -5.59 -3.36 25.96
N TYR A 32 -4.40 -3.87 26.30
CA TYR A 32 -3.47 -4.31 25.28
C TYR A 32 -3.91 -5.61 24.60
N ASP A 33 -4.54 -6.50 25.34
CA ASP A 33 -5.07 -7.75 24.82
C ASP A 33 -6.26 -7.49 23.85
N GLU A 34 -7.19 -6.59 24.22
CA GLU A 34 -8.25 -6.13 23.32
C GLU A 34 -7.71 -5.43 22.07
N LEU A 35 -6.65 -4.64 22.22
CA LEU A 35 -6.00 -3.99 21.09
C LEU A 35 -5.38 -5.00 20.14
N GLU A 36 -4.70 -6.02 20.67
CA GLU A 36 -4.10 -7.09 19.88
C GLU A 36 -5.17 -7.85 19.10
N GLU A 37 -6.25 -8.28 19.75
CA GLU A 37 -7.37 -8.94 19.09
C GLU A 37 -7.96 -8.05 17.98
N SER A 38 -8.20 -6.78 18.27
CA SER A 38 -8.76 -5.82 17.31
C SER A 38 -7.87 -5.62 16.09
N LEU A 39 -6.55 -5.59 16.26
CA LEU A 39 -5.58 -5.45 15.17
C LEU A 39 -5.49 -6.72 14.31
N ILE A 40 -5.57 -7.91 14.93
CA ILE A 40 -5.63 -9.18 14.21
C ILE A 40 -6.92 -9.27 13.39
N LEU A 41 -8.06 -8.91 13.95
CA LEU A 41 -9.35 -8.85 13.26
C LEU A 41 -9.36 -7.81 12.12
N ALA A 42 -8.51 -6.79 12.21
CA ALA A 42 -8.28 -5.81 11.16
C ALA A 42 -7.31 -6.29 10.06
N ASP A 43 -6.93 -7.57 10.08
CA ASP A 43 -6.07 -8.24 9.09
C ASP A 43 -4.61 -7.74 9.06
N LEU A 44 -4.09 -7.24 10.21
CA LEU A 44 -2.67 -6.91 10.33
C LEU A 44 -1.76 -8.15 10.34
N GLY A 45 -2.32 -9.30 10.71
CA GLY A 45 -1.59 -10.54 10.95
C GLY A 45 -0.89 -10.57 12.31
N VAL A 46 -0.76 -11.76 12.88
CA VAL A 46 -0.29 -11.98 14.27
C VAL A 46 1.09 -11.38 14.51
N GLU A 47 2.07 -11.72 13.68
CA GLU A 47 3.45 -11.25 13.85
C GLU A 47 3.58 -9.71 13.85
N THR A 48 2.84 -9.04 12.95
CA THR A 48 2.85 -7.58 12.85
C THR A 48 2.18 -6.95 14.07
N THR A 49 1.09 -7.54 14.53
CA THR A 49 0.34 -7.09 15.69
C THR A 49 1.18 -7.20 16.96
N GLU A 50 1.81 -8.36 17.22
CA GLU A 50 2.71 -8.55 18.36
C GLU A 50 3.83 -7.51 18.39
N LYS A 51 4.46 -7.23 17.25
CA LYS A 51 5.49 -6.19 17.13
C LYS A 51 4.94 -4.80 17.44
N ALA A 52 3.75 -4.46 16.92
CA ALA A 52 3.12 -3.17 17.14
C ALA A 52 2.76 -2.96 18.61
N VAL A 53 2.12 -3.95 19.26
CA VAL A 53 1.71 -3.88 20.67
C VAL A 53 2.92 -3.86 21.60
N THR A 54 3.93 -4.69 21.35
CA THR A 54 5.19 -4.68 22.12
C THR A 54 5.87 -3.30 22.04
N ARG A 55 5.95 -2.72 20.84
CA ARG A 55 6.55 -1.39 20.64
C ARG A 55 5.73 -0.30 21.31
N LEU A 56 4.39 -0.38 21.26
CA LEU A 56 3.49 0.55 21.93
C LEU A 56 3.68 0.48 23.46
N ARG A 57 3.72 -0.72 24.07
CA ARG A 57 3.99 -0.90 25.50
C ARG A 57 5.32 -0.26 25.92
N ALA A 58 6.36 -0.47 25.13
CA ALA A 58 7.68 0.13 25.37
C ALA A 58 7.61 1.66 25.31
N LEU A 59 6.96 2.21 24.30
CA LEU A 59 6.82 3.64 24.11
C LEU A 59 5.95 4.28 25.19
N ALA A 60 4.88 3.61 25.61
CA ALA A 60 4.02 4.06 26.70
C ALA A 60 4.79 4.16 28.02
N LYS A 61 5.65 3.19 28.30
CA LYS A 61 6.53 3.23 29.50
C LYS A 61 7.58 4.32 29.40
N GLU A 62 8.23 4.48 28.25
CA GLU A 62 9.27 5.48 28.00
C GLU A 62 8.73 6.92 28.14
N ARG A 63 7.55 7.18 27.58
CA ARG A 63 6.94 8.53 27.57
C ARG A 63 5.97 8.77 28.72
N HIS A 64 5.82 7.81 29.64
CA HIS A 64 4.87 7.89 30.76
C HIS A 64 3.43 8.15 30.32
N ILE A 65 3.00 7.54 29.21
CA ILE A 65 1.65 7.64 28.68
C ILE A 65 0.67 7.05 29.68
N LYS A 66 -0.39 7.79 30.02
CA LYS A 66 -1.38 7.38 31.01
C LYS A 66 -2.80 7.29 30.45
N THR A 67 -3.04 7.87 29.31
CA THR A 67 -4.39 7.91 28.72
C THR A 67 -4.45 7.12 27.42
N THR A 68 -5.60 6.52 27.15
CA THR A 68 -5.87 5.81 25.91
C THR A 68 -5.78 6.72 24.68
N ALA A 69 -6.10 8.02 24.82
CA ALA A 69 -5.94 9.00 23.76
C ALA A 69 -4.47 9.20 23.36
N GLU A 70 -3.55 9.30 24.35
CA GLU A 70 -2.11 9.36 24.10
C GLU A 70 -1.59 8.04 23.49
N ALA A 71 -2.07 6.90 24.00
CA ALA A 71 -1.72 5.58 23.47
C ALA A 71 -2.16 5.41 22.01
N ARG A 72 -3.29 5.98 21.60
CA ARG A 72 -3.75 5.99 20.21
C ARG A 72 -2.79 6.74 19.30
N GLU A 73 -2.32 7.91 19.70
CA GLU A 73 -1.33 8.66 18.90
C GLU A 73 0.01 7.92 18.87
N ALA A 74 0.43 7.32 19.98
CA ALA A 74 1.64 6.51 20.03
C ALA A 74 1.53 5.27 19.12
N LEU A 75 0.39 4.58 19.09
CA LEU A 75 0.15 3.48 18.16
C LEU A 75 0.25 3.94 16.70
N ARG A 76 -0.31 5.11 16.40
CA ARG A 76 -0.21 5.68 15.06
C ARG A 76 1.25 5.91 14.66
N GLU A 77 2.08 6.45 15.57
CA GLU A 77 3.52 6.62 15.33
C GLU A 77 4.21 5.29 15.08
N VAL A 78 3.94 4.28 15.91
CA VAL A 78 4.49 2.92 15.77
C VAL A 78 4.14 2.33 14.41
N LEU A 79 2.88 2.40 13.99
CA LEU A 79 2.45 1.86 12.69
C LEU A 79 3.08 2.61 11.52
N VAL A 80 3.23 3.93 11.61
CA VAL A 80 3.93 4.74 10.59
C VAL A 80 5.41 4.35 10.52
N GLU A 81 6.08 4.16 11.66
CA GLU A 81 7.47 3.67 11.71
C GLU A 81 7.60 2.29 11.05
N MET A 82 6.69 1.36 11.37
CA MET A 82 6.67 0.02 10.78
C MET A 82 6.40 0.01 9.28
N LEU A 83 5.63 0.96 8.76
CA LEU A 83 5.38 1.12 7.32
C LEU A 83 6.56 1.78 6.59
N ASN A 84 7.42 2.48 7.30
CA ASN A 84 8.55 3.20 6.70
C ASN A 84 9.77 2.28 6.48
N VAL A 85 9.57 1.21 5.74
CA VAL A 85 10.58 0.20 5.43
C VAL A 85 11.37 0.56 4.18
N GLY A 86 12.34 1.46 4.31
CA GLY A 86 13.25 1.81 3.21
C GLY A 86 12.70 2.84 2.21
N SER A 87 13.23 2.84 1.00
CA SER A 87 12.86 3.80 -0.03
C SER A 87 11.66 3.32 -0.85
N SER A 88 10.62 4.15 -0.95
CA SER A 88 9.48 3.93 -1.86
C SER A 88 9.77 4.34 -3.32
N LYS A 89 10.98 4.83 -3.61
CA LYS A 89 11.38 5.27 -4.95
C LYS A 89 11.80 4.09 -5.80
N LEU A 90 11.42 4.12 -7.08
CA LEU A 90 11.95 3.19 -8.08
C LEU A 90 13.47 3.40 -8.21
N ASN A 91 14.22 2.29 -8.17
CA ASN A 91 15.64 2.32 -8.47
C ASN A 91 15.84 2.30 -10.00
N LEU A 92 16.14 3.45 -10.58
CA LEU A 92 16.33 3.63 -12.02
C LEU A 92 17.78 4.08 -12.32
N ASN A 93 18.76 3.45 -11.69
CA ASN A 93 20.18 3.81 -11.79
C ASN A 93 20.89 3.15 -12.98
N THR A 94 20.23 2.25 -13.70
CA THR A 94 20.78 1.56 -14.88
C THR A 94 20.27 2.18 -16.18
N THR A 95 20.99 1.97 -17.29
CA THR A 95 20.60 2.44 -18.62
C THR A 95 20.73 1.29 -19.63
N PRO A 96 19.63 0.72 -20.08
CA PRO A 96 18.24 0.99 -19.67
C PRO A 96 17.92 0.42 -18.28
N SER A 97 16.98 1.04 -17.57
CA SER A 97 16.35 0.43 -16.40
C SER A 97 15.12 -0.36 -16.84
N VAL A 98 14.96 -1.57 -16.31
CA VAL A 98 13.82 -2.44 -16.63
C VAL A 98 12.94 -2.59 -15.39
N VAL A 99 11.64 -2.27 -15.51
CA VAL A 99 10.63 -2.47 -14.47
C VAL A 99 9.68 -3.56 -14.91
N LEU A 100 9.73 -4.72 -14.24
CA LEU A 100 8.82 -5.83 -14.49
C LEU A 100 7.63 -5.73 -13.53
N VAL A 101 6.40 -5.65 -14.08
CA VAL A 101 5.16 -5.59 -13.32
C VAL A 101 4.45 -6.94 -13.39
N ILE A 102 4.37 -7.62 -12.27
CA ILE A 102 3.76 -8.96 -12.14
C ILE A 102 2.50 -8.91 -11.28
N GLY A 103 1.66 -9.92 -11.38
CA GLY A 103 0.44 -10.09 -10.58
C GLY A 103 -0.66 -10.86 -11.31
N VAL A 104 -1.69 -11.29 -10.57
CA VAL A 104 -2.86 -11.99 -11.14
C VAL A 104 -3.74 -11.05 -11.99
N ASN A 105 -4.69 -11.62 -12.71
CA ASN A 105 -5.60 -10.84 -13.55
C ASN A 105 -6.50 -9.93 -12.70
N GLY A 106 -6.82 -8.74 -13.20
CA GLY A 106 -7.74 -7.81 -12.54
C GLY A 106 -7.15 -6.95 -11.41
N VAL A 107 -5.92 -7.20 -10.94
CA VAL A 107 -5.31 -6.43 -9.83
C VAL A 107 -4.82 -5.03 -10.21
N GLY A 108 -4.96 -4.62 -11.47
CA GLY A 108 -4.60 -3.27 -11.89
C GLY A 108 -3.19 -3.10 -12.49
N LYS A 109 -2.52 -4.21 -12.91
CA LYS A 109 -1.17 -4.12 -13.54
C LYS A 109 -1.10 -3.09 -14.66
N THR A 110 -1.95 -3.23 -15.67
CA THR A 110 -1.97 -2.37 -16.86
C THR A 110 -2.21 -0.90 -16.50
N THR A 111 -3.13 -0.65 -15.57
CA THR A 111 -3.39 0.71 -15.05
C THR A 111 -2.19 1.29 -14.33
N THR A 112 -1.50 0.46 -13.52
CA THR A 112 -0.30 0.87 -12.78
C THR A 112 0.86 1.19 -13.73
N ILE A 113 1.07 0.35 -14.75
CA ILE A 113 2.06 0.59 -15.80
C ILE A 113 1.82 1.95 -16.48
N GLY A 114 0.58 2.22 -16.88
CA GLY A 114 0.23 3.50 -17.51
C GLY A 114 0.50 4.71 -16.62
N LYS A 115 0.20 4.61 -15.34
CA LYS A 115 0.46 5.68 -14.35
C LYS A 115 1.95 5.91 -14.14
N ILE A 116 2.74 4.84 -13.97
CA ILE A 116 4.20 4.91 -13.82
C ILE A 116 4.83 5.52 -15.09
N ALA A 117 4.41 5.07 -16.27
CA ALA A 117 4.89 5.60 -17.55
C ALA A 117 4.64 7.10 -17.67
N ASN A 118 3.42 7.56 -17.35
CA ASN A 118 3.08 8.98 -17.38
C ASN A 118 3.91 9.80 -16.37
N GLN A 119 4.12 9.27 -15.17
CA GLN A 119 4.94 9.93 -14.17
C GLN A 119 6.40 10.07 -14.63
N LEU A 120 7.03 8.98 -15.07
CA LEU A 120 8.42 8.98 -15.51
C LEU A 120 8.65 9.87 -16.74
N ARG A 121 7.67 9.91 -17.67
CA ARG A 121 7.71 10.86 -18.79
C ARG A 121 7.63 12.29 -18.29
N GLY A 122 6.76 12.58 -17.32
CA GLY A 122 6.67 13.90 -16.68
C GLY A 122 7.96 14.34 -15.99
N GLU A 123 8.77 13.39 -15.53
CA GLU A 123 10.11 13.60 -14.98
C GLU A 123 11.19 13.75 -16.09
N GLY A 124 10.81 13.81 -17.36
CA GLY A 124 11.71 13.97 -18.51
C GLY A 124 12.43 12.70 -18.95
N ARG A 125 12.02 11.52 -18.47
CA ARG A 125 12.63 10.24 -18.84
C ARG A 125 12.05 9.72 -20.16
N LYS A 126 12.89 9.03 -20.94
CA LYS A 126 12.42 8.23 -22.08
C LYS A 126 11.84 6.93 -21.55
N VAL A 127 10.60 6.65 -21.89
CA VAL A 127 9.86 5.46 -21.45
C VAL A 127 9.43 4.66 -22.66
N LEU A 128 9.62 3.34 -22.59
CA LEU A 128 9.17 2.38 -23.57
C LEU A 128 8.34 1.32 -22.84
N LEU A 129 7.12 1.08 -23.29
CA LEU A 129 6.29 0.00 -22.80
C LEU A 129 6.52 -1.27 -23.63
N CYS A 130 6.51 -2.43 -22.98
CA CYS A 130 6.58 -3.73 -23.63
C CYS A 130 5.34 -4.56 -23.24
N ALA A 131 4.51 -4.90 -24.23
CA ALA A 131 3.35 -5.77 -24.01
C ALA A 131 3.80 -7.24 -24.01
N ALA A 132 4.14 -7.76 -22.82
CA ALA A 132 4.63 -9.13 -22.64
C ALA A 132 3.50 -10.15 -22.33
N ASP A 133 2.25 -9.76 -22.37
CA ASP A 133 1.09 -10.67 -22.26
C ASP A 133 0.72 -11.17 -23.67
N THR A 134 1.49 -12.13 -24.16
CA THR A 134 1.34 -12.66 -25.53
C THR A 134 0.17 -13.63 -25.67
N PHE A 135 -0.43 -14.07 -24.56
CA PHE A 135 -1.57 -14.99 -24.57
C PHE A 135 -2.93 -14.28 -24.68
N ARG A 136 -2.98 -12.97 -24.54
CA ARG A 136 -4.22 -12.19 -24.53
C ARG A 136 -4.10 -10.94 -25.37
N ALA A 137 -4.60 -10.98 -26.58
CA ALA A 137 -4.61 -9.83 -27.52
C ALA A 137 -5.23 -8.57 -26.85
N ALA A 138 -6.35 -8.71 -26.15
CA ALA A 138 -7.01 -7.61 -25.46
C ALA A 138 -6.14 -6.92 -24.38
N ALA A 139 -5.17 -7.63 -23.80
CA ALA A 139 -4.26 -7.04 -22.83
C ALA A 139 -3.24 -6.11 -23.48
N ALA A 140 -2.74 -6.47 -24.67
CA ALA A 140 -1.86 -5.64 -25.47
C ALA A 140 -2.59 -4.37 -25.95
N ASP A 141 -3.82 -4.51 -26.43
CA ASP A 141 -4.65 -3.38 -26.87
C ASP A 141 -4.96 -2.42 -25.71
N GLN A 142 -5.25 -2.95 -24.52
CA GLN A 142 -5.44 -2.13 -23.32
C GLN A 142 -4.17 -1.35 -22.95
N LEU A 143 -2.99 -1.97 -23.07
CA LEU A 143 -1.72 -1.29 -22.79
C LEU A 143 -1.40 -0.23 -23.84
N GLU A 144 -1.79 -0.45 -25.09
CA GLU A 144 -1.66 0.55 -26.16
C GLU A 144 -2.48 1.81 -25.87
N VAL A 145 -3.71 1.69 -25.39
CA VAL A 145 -4.50 2.85 -24.94
C VAL A 145 -3.78 3.64 -23.84
N TRP A 146 -3.09 2.96 -22.92
CA TRP A 146 -2.31 3.62 -21.90
C TRP A 146 -1.04 4.29 -22.45
N SER A 147 -0.35 3.68 -23.45
CA SER A 147 0.81 4.29 -24.09
C SER A 147 0.44 5.60 -24.78
N GLN A 148 -0.69 5.60 -25.51
CA GLN A 148 -1.22 6.80 -26.15
C GLN A 148 -1.56 7.90 -25.14
N ARG A 149 -2.24 7.56 -24.02
CA ARG A 149 -2.58 8.51 -22.95
C ARG A 149 -1.35 9.08 -22.24
N ALA A 150 -0.36 8.24 -22.00
CA ALA A 150 0.91 8.64 -21.40
C ALA A 150 1.86 9.29 -22.42
N HIS A 151 1.55 9.25 -23.70
CA HIS A 151 2.40 9.69 -24.81
C HIS A 151 3.80 9.06 -24.77
N VAL A 152 3.86 7.76 -24.61
CA VAL A 152 5.09 6.95 -24.62
C VAL A 152 5.01 5.87 -25.68
N ASP A 153 6.16 5.43 -26.17
CA ASP A 153 6.24 4.37 -27.15
C ASP A 153 5.88 3.01 -26.56
N ILE A 154 5.38 2.10 -27.41
CA ILE A 154 5.07 0.73 -27.03
C ILE A 154 5.62 -0.25 -28.07
N ILE A 155 6.20 -1.34 -27.59
CA ILE A 155 6.49 -2.53 -28.39
C ILE A 155 5.47 -3.60 -28.04
N ARG A 156 4.84 -4.15 -29.06
CA ARG A 156 3.95 -5.31 -28.94
C ARG A 156 4.23 -6.30 -30.07
N GLN A 157 4.00 -7.55 -29.77
CA GLN A 157 4.00 -8.61 -30.76
C GLN A 157 2.57 -9.14 -30.99
N HIS A 158 2.37 -9.93 -32.02
CA HIS A 158 1.11 -10.63 -32.27
C HIS A 158 0.88 -11.75 -31.25
N GLU A 159 -0.35 -12.19 -31.15
CA GLU A 159 -0.75 -13.27 -30.25
C GLU A 159 0.05 -14.56 -30.54
N GLY A 160 0.55 -15.21 -29.48
CA GLY A 160 1.36 -16.41 -29.59
C GLY A 160 2.82 -16.20 -29.97
N ALA A 161 3.31 -14.98 -30.07
CA ALA A 161 4.74 -14.72 -30.25
C ALA A 161 5.51 -14.99 -28.96
N ASP A 162 6.68 -15.64 -29.09
CA ASP A 162 7.60 -15.97 -28.02
C ASP A 162 8.57 -14.81 -27.74
#